data_2dbaa4186b65297c2732aef8392eb4cb
#
_entry.id   2dbaa4186b65297c2732aef8392eb4cb
#
_cell.length_a   1.000
_cell.length_b   1.000
_cell.length_c   1.000
_cell.angle_alpha   90.00
_cell.angle_beta   90.00
_cell.angle_gamma   90.00
#
_symmetry.space_group_name_H-M   'P 1'
#
loop_
_entity.id
_entity.type
_entity.pdbx_description
1 polymer ?
#
loop_
_entity_poly.entity_id
_entity_poly.type
_entity_poly.pdbx_seq_one_letter_code
_entity_poly.pdbx_strand_id
1 'polypeptide(L)'
;QLPVTKLQESGATKGAGIVHFFVGQNEDPASKLKDFAKTLEEGKAKAADVALVKFCYIDFKENSNAKALAEQYSSTLDRLSQQFPNTHFVAVTAPLTVVQTGPKAWVKRLLGRAPSGLADNLRRREFNDLIRIQYGQSGRLFDLAKIESQDSGSYEYQNRPIETLNPSFTYDDGHLNEYGRKVVATQLVKYLASLPLKN
;
A
#
# COMPACT_ATOMS: atom_id res chain seq x y z
N GLN A 1 -18.03 -12.59 -11.98
CA GLN A 1 -17.08 -12.50 -10.85
C GLN A 1 -15.69 -12.78 -11.42
N LEU A 2 -14.73 -11.84 -11.24
CA LEU A 2 -13.35 -12.06 -11.69
C LEU A 2 -12.68 -13.12 -10.79
N PRO A 3 -12.04 -14.16 -11.36
CA PRO A 3 -11.29 -15.12 -10.58
C PRO A 3 -10.08 -14.45 -9.90
N VAL A 4 -9.81 -14.84 -8.66
CA VAL A 4 -8.62 -14.41 -7.91
C VAL A 4 -7.76 -15.63 -7.66
N THR A 5 -6.55 -15.63 -8.18
CA THR A 5 -5.63 -16.78 -8.10
C THR A 5 -4.26 -16.36 -7.58
N LYS A 6 -3.58 -17.29 -6.90
CA LYS A 6 -2.18 -17.10 -6.51
C LYS A 6 -1.28 -17.44 -7.69
N LEU A 7 -0.30 -16.58 -7.98
CA LEU A 7 0.72 -16.89 -9.00
C LEU A 7 1.48 -18.15 -8.57
N GLN A 8 1.45 -19.17 -9.42
CA GLN A 8 2.22 -20.40 -9.23
C GLN A 8 3.54 -20.29 -9.98
N GLU A 9 4.56 -21.05 -9.55
CA GLU A 9 5.89 -21.04 -10.15
C GLU A 9 5.92 -21.40 -11.65
N SER A 10 4.87 -22.01 -12.15
CA SER A 10 4.81 -22.64 -13.49
C SER A 10 3.99 -21.91 -14.55
N GLY A 11 3.56 -20.67 -14.37
CA GLY A 11 2.96 -20.04 -15.55
C GLY A 11 1.99 -18.88 -15.35
N ALA A 12 1.84 -18.10 -16.41
CA ALA A 12 0.83 -17.08 -16.55
C ALA A 12 -0.58 -17.66 -16.49
N THR A 13 -1.48 -16.98 -15.78
CA THR A 13 -2.91 -17.33 -15.81
C THR A 13 -3.47 -17.09 -17.21
N LYS A 14 -4.24 -18.03 -17.73
CA LYS A 14 -4.99 -17.84 -18.97
C LYS A 14 -6.34 -17.18 -18.65
N GLY A 15 -6.62 -16.03 -19.29
CA GLY A 15 -7.91 -15.35 -19.21
C GLY A 15 -7.92 -14.16 -18.22
N ALA A 16 -9.05 -13.46 -18.17
CA ALA A 16 -9.25 -12.29 -17.31
C ALA A 16 -9.33 -12.70 -15.83
N GLY A 17 -8.59 -12.03 -14.97
CA GLY A 17 -8.58 -12.32 -13.53
C GLY A 17 -7.60 -11.45 -12.75
N ILE A 18 -7.61 -11.63 -11.45
CA ILE A 18 -6.63 -11.01 -10.53
C ILE A 18 -5.65 -12.08 -10.07
N VAL A 19 -4.37 -11.82 -10.29
CA VAL A 19 -3.28 -12.68 -9.83
C VAL A 19 -2.55 -11.98 -8.70
N HIS A 20 -2.32 -12.67 -7.61
CA HIS A 20 -1.55 -12.13 -6.50
C HIS A 20 -0.37 -13.04 -6.11
N PHE A 21 0.67 -12.43 -5.56
CA PHE A 21 1.83 -13.14 -5.03
C PHE A 21 2.49 -12.32 -3.91
N PHE A 22 3.26 -12.99 -3.09
CA PHE A 22 4.06 -12.33 -2.07
C PHE A 22 5.41 -11.93 -2.65
N VAL A 23 5.91 -10.77 -2.21
CA VAL A 23 7.19 -10.21 -2.63
C VAL A 23 8.02 -9.87 -1.41
N GLY A 24 9.30 -10.16 -1.47
CA GLY A 24 10.31 -9.82 -0.49
C GLY A 24 9.98 -10.21 0.94
N GLN A 25 10.62 -9.53 1.87
CA GLN A 25 10.48 -9.78 3.30
C GLN A 25 9.83 -8.59 4.01
N ASN A 26 9.16 -8.85 5.12
CA ASN A 26 8.66 -7.80 6.00
C ASN A 26 9.84 -7.03 6.63
N GLU A 27 9.65 -5.72 6.83
CA GLU A 27 10.66 -4.79 7.31
C GLU A 27 11.82 -4.55 6.33
N ASP A 28 11.74 -5.12 5.12
CA ASP A 28 12.66 -4.86 4.01
C ASP A 28 11.90 -4.47 2.73
N PRO A 29 11.44 -3.22 2.64
CA PRO A 29 10.70 -2.73 1.48
C PRO A 29 11.51 -2.78 0.17
N ALA A 30 12.85 -2.68 0.25
CA ALA A 30 13.72 -2.79 -0.91
C ALA A 30 13.66 -4.17 -1.56
N SER A 31 13.64 -5.24 -0.73
CA SER A 31 13.49 -6.61 -1.23
C SER A 31 12.16 -6.81 -1.95
N LYS A 32 11.09 -6.15 -1.47
CA LYS A 32 9.75 -6.23 -2.10
C LYS A 32 9.74 -5.65 -3.50
N LEU A 33 10.37 -4.49 -3.69
CA LEU A 33 10.49 -3.86 -5.01
C LEU A 33 11.36 -4.68 -5.96
N LYS A 34 12.46 -5.25 -5.45
CA LYS A 34 13.35 -6.13 -6.22
C LYS A 34 12.62 -7.39 -6.69
N ASP A 35 11.89 -8.06 -5.80
CA ASP A 35 11.16 -9.28 -6.14
C ASP A 35 9.98 -9.01 -7.08
N PHE A 36 9.29 -7.88 -6.90
CA PHE A 36 8.24 -7.44 -7.81
C PHE A 36 8.80 -7.23 -9.23
N ALA A 37 9.87 -6.47 -9.36
CA ALA A 37 10.52 -6.24 -10.64
C ALA A 37 11.00 -7.55 -11.28
N LYS A 38 11.70 -8.40 -10.53
CA LYS A 38 12.16 -9.71 -10.97
C LYS A 38 11.02 -10.58 -11.51
N THR A 39 9.88 -10.63 -10.80
CA THR A 39 8.70 -11.42 -11.24
C THR A 39 8.19 -11.00 -12.61
N LEU A 40 8.16 -9.68 -12.88
CA LEU A 40 7.77 -9.16 -14.19
C LEU A 40 8.83 -9.45 -15.26
N GLU A 41 10.10 -9.22 -14.95
CA GLU A 41 11.24 -9.41 -15.85
C GLU A 41 11.43 -10.87 -16.24
N GLU A 42 11.16 -11.82 -15.34
CA GLU A 42 11.15 -13.26 -15.62
C GLU A 42 9.93 -13.71 -16.47
N GLY A 43 9.05 -12.79 -16.82
CA GLY A 43 7.89 -13.05 -17.68
C GLY A 43 6.73 -13.77 -16.99
N LYS A 44 6.76 -13.95 -15.67
CA LYS A 44 5.69 -14.60 -14.90
C LYS A 44 4.36 -13.82 -14.95
N ALA A 45 4.42 -12.52 -15.25
CA ALA A 45 3.26 -11.65 -15.41
C ALA A 45 3.29 -10.87 -16.74
N LYS A 46 3.89 -11.44 -17.79
CA LYS A 46 4.12 -10.78 -19.09
C LYS A 46 2.83 -10.30 -19.78
N ALA A 47 1.70 -10.88 -19.46
CA ALA A 47 0.39 -10.55 -20.04
C ALA A 47 -0.47 -9.71 -19.08
N ALA A 48 0.10 -9.11 -18.04
CA ALA A 48 -0.67 -8.28 -17.12
C ALA A 48 -1.01 -6.92 -17.75
N ASP A 49 -2.30 -6.61 -17.85
CA ASP A 49 -2.77 -5.29 -18.28
C ASP A 49 -2.50 -4.24 -17.19
N VAL A 50 -2.59 -4.65 -15.93
CA VAL A 50 -2.34 -3.80 -14.76
C VAL A 50 -1.40 -4.51 -13.79
N ALA A 51 -0.40 -3.80 -13.28
CA ALA A 51 0.48 -4.29 -12.23
C ALA A 51 0.56 -3.27 -11.08
N LEU A 52 0.51 -3.76 -9.85
CA LEU A 52 0.64 -2.95 -8.66
C LEU A 52 1.43 -3.69 -7.57
N VAL A 53 2.18 -2.95 -6.78
CA VAL A 53 2.87 -3.44 -5.59
C VAL A 53 2.53 -2.56 -4.40
N LYS A 54 2.31 -3.17 -3.26
CA LYS A 54 1.98 -2.51 -2.01
C LYS A 54 2.99 -2.90 -0.93
N PHE A 55 3.49 -1.93 -0.17
CA PHE A 55 4.21 -2.19 1.06
C PHE A 55 3.28 -2.70 2.17
N CYS A 56 3.84 -3.34 3.18
CA CYS A 56 3.13 -3.68 4.40
C CYS A 56 3.25 -2.51 5.41
N TYR A 57 2.30 -2.38 6.33
CA TYR A 57 2.43 -1.38 7.40
C TYR A 57 3.69 -1.58 8.25
N ILE A 58 4.16 -2.82 8.39
CA ILE A 58 5.37 -3.15 9.18
C ILE A 58 6.67 -2.66 8.53
N ASP A 59 6.65 -2.31 7.25
CA ASP A 59 7.80 -1.78 6.52
C ASP A 59 8.15 -0.33 6.91
N PHE A 60 7.28 0.31 7.68
CA PHE A 60 7.43 1.69 8.15
C PHE A 60 7.56 1.72 9.67
N LYS A 61 8.70 2.17 10.15
CA LYS A 61 9.02 2.40 11.56
C LYS A 61 9.29 3.89 11.78
N GLU A 62 9.30 4.32 13.02
CA GLU A 62 9.60 5.71 13.41
C GLU A 62 10.88 6.26 12.76
N ASN A 63 11.90 5.41 12.58
CA ASN A 63 13.19 5.77 11.99
C ASN A 63 13.28 5.52 10.47
N SER A 64 12.21 5.12 9.80
CA SER A 64 12.21 4.90 8.35
C SER A 64 12.45 6.20 7.60
N ASN A 65 13.29 6.15 6.57
CA ASN A 65 13.47 7.26 5.64
C ASN A 65 12.38 7.20 4.55
N ALA A 66 11.22 7.80 4.86
CA ALA A 66 10.05 7.78 3.98
C ALA A 66 10.33 8.39 2.59
N LYS A 67 11.20 9.42 2.54
CA LYS A 67 11.57 10.05 1.27
C LYS A 67 12.38 9.11 0.38
N ALA A 68 13.42 8.48 0.92
CA ALA A 68 14.22 7.52 0.17
C ALA A 68 13.39 6.32 -0.30
N LEU A 69 12.45 5.84 0.53
CA LEU A 69 11.52 4.77 0.15
C LEU A 69 10.59 5.20 -0.99
N ALA A 70 10.07 6.43 -0.96
CA ALA A 70 9.23 6.95 -2.03
C ALA A 70 10.00 7.11 -3.35
N GLU A 71 11.23 7.60 -3.30
CA GLU A 71 12.13 7.72 -4.46
C GLU A 71 12.43 6.34 -5.06
N GLN A 72 12.77 5.35 -4.24
CA GLN A 72 13.04 3.99 -4.69
C GLN A 72 11.79 3.32 -5.28
N TYR A 73 10.63 3.50 -4.64
CA TYR A 73 9.35 2.99 -5.11
C TYR A 73 9.01 3.57 -6.48
N SER A 74 9.05 4.88 -6.59
CA SER A 74 8.71 5.60 -7.81
C SER A 74 9.67 5.29 -8.96
N SER A 75 10.98 5.31 -8.72
CA SER A 75 11.98 4.97 -9.74
C SER A 75 11.80 3.53 -10.25
N THR A 76 11.42 2.60 -9.36
CA THR A 76 11.13 1.21 -9.74
C THR A 76 9.89 1.14 -10.66
N LEU A 77 8.78 1.79 -10.29
CA LEU A 77 7.57 1.78 -11.11
C LEU A 77 7.78 2.49 -12.46
N ASP A 78 8.50 3.60 -12.48
CA ASP A 78 8.75 4.37 -13.72
C ASP A 78 9.66 3.59 -14.65
N ARG A 79 10.71 2.93 -14.15
CA ARG A 79 11.56 2.02 -14.92
C ARG A 79 10.76 0.86 -15.52
N LEU A 80 9.93 0.21 -14.69
CA LEU A 80 9.08 -0.89 -15.17
C LEU A 80 8.04 -0.44 -16.19
N SER A 81 7.48 0.78 -16.04
CA SER A 81 6.56 1.36 -17.02
C SER A 81 7.21 1.58 -18.39
N GLN A 82 8.50 1.94 -18.41
CA GLN A 82 9.26 2.07 -19.65
C GLN A 82 9.59 0.71 -20.27
N GLN A 83 9.92 -0.27 -19.45
CA GLN A 83 10.26 -1.63 -19.89
C GLN A 83 9.04 -2.42 -20.38
N PHE A 84 7.86 -2.18 -19.79
CA PHE A 84 6.60 -2.85 -20.09
C PHE A 84 5.50 -1.85 -20.51
N PRO A 85 5.59 -1.24 -21.72
CA PRO A 85 4.71 -0.12 -22.10
C PRO A 85 3.24 -0.52 -22.30
N ASN A 86 2.94 -1.80 -22.36
CA ASN A 86 1.58 -2.33 -22.45
C ASN A 86 0.96 -2.65 -21.07
N THR A 87 1.73 -2.56 -19.99
CA THR A 87 1.27 -2.79 -18.62
C THR A 87 1.04 -1.45 -17.91
N HIS A 88 -0.14 -1.26 -17.37
CA HIS A 88 -0.47 -0.07 -16.58
C HIS A 88 -0.01 -0.25 -15.13
N PHE A 89 1.07 0.45 -14.75
CA PHE A 89 1.62 0.39 -13.39
C PHE A 89 0.89 1.36 -12.48
N VAL A 90 0.30 0.84 -11.40
CA VAL A 90 -0.45 1.60 -10.40
C VAL A 90 0.33 1.69 -9.11
N ALA A 91 0.56 2.91 -8.65
CA ALA A 91 1.11 3.18 -7.34
C ALA A 91 0.04 2.96 -6.25
N VAL A 92 0.48 2.43 -5.11
CA VAL A 92 -0.40 2.19 -3.95
C VAL A 92 0.20 2.88 -2.73
N THR A 93 -0.59 3.65 -2.01
CA THR A 93 -0.16 4.23 -0.74
C THR A 93 0.06 3.16 0.32
N ALA A 94 0.99 3.39 1.25
CA ALA A 94 1.27 2.48 2.35
C ALA A 94 0.05 2.36 3.27
N PRO A 95 -0.30 1.13 3.70
CA PRO A 95 -1.43 0.92 4.61
C PRO A 95 -1.14 1.46 6.00
N LEU A 96 -2.19 1.77 6.73
CA LEU A 96 -2.15 2.42 8.03
C LEU A 96 -2.30 1.42 9.18
N THR A 97 -2.04 1.89 10.40
CA THR A 97 -2.38 1.19 11.64
C THR A 97 -3.24 2.06 12.53
N VAL A 98 -3.97 1.45 13.45
CA VAL A 98 -4.72 2.17 14.48
C VAL A 98 -3.75 2.88 15.43
N VAL A 99 -4.14 4.03 15.91
CA VAL A 99 -3.42 4.72 17.00
C VAL A 99 -3.92 4.20 18.33
N GLN A 100 -3.00 3.78 19.19
CA GLN A 100 -3.32 3.32 20.53
C GLN A 100 -4.02 4.41 21.34
N THR A 101 -5.16 4.06 21.94
CA THR A 101 -5.97 4.91 22.81
C THR A 101 -6.13 4.30 24.20
N GLY A 102 -6.86 5.01 25.08
CA GLY A 102 -7.20 4.51 26.42
C GLY A 102 -6.06 4.60 27.43
N PRO A 103 -6.18 3.89 28.60
CA PRO A 103 -5.24 4.04 29.72
C PRO A 103 -3.78 3.77 29.37
N LYS A 104 -3.51 2.79 28.52
CA LYS A 104 -2.13 2.47 28.09
C LYS A 104 -1.50 3.61 27.30
N ALA A 105 -2.26 4.29 26.45
CA ALA A 105 -1.78 5.45 25.71
C ALA A 105 -1.49 6.62 26.64
N TRP A 106 -2.35 6.83 27.64
CA TRP A 106 -2.18 7.87 28.66
C TRP A 106 -0.92 7.64 29.49
N VAL A 107 -0.66 6.42 29.96
CA VAL A 107 0.58 6.08 30.68
C VAL A 107 1.81 6.34 29.82
N LYS A 108 1.80 5.96 28.51
CA LYS A 108 2.91 6.27 27.61
C LYS A 108 3.19 7.77 27.52
N ARG A 109 2.13 8.59 27.39
CA ARG A 109 2.26 10.06 27.33
C ARG A 109 2.85 10.62 28.62
N LEU A 110 2.45 10.13 29.80
CA LEU A 110 3.04 10.53 31.09
C LEU A 110 4.54 10.20 31.17
N LEU A 111 4.97 9.11 30.52
CA LEU A 111 6.38 8.72 30.44
C LEU A 111 7.14 9.40 29.29
N GLY A 112 6.55 10.43 28.65
CA GLY A 112 7.15 11.12 27.50
C GLY A 112 7.25 10.28 26.23
N ARG A 113 6.50 9.15 26.15
CA ARG A 113 6.49 8.26 24.98
C ARG A 113 5.25 8.46 24.14
N ALA A 114 5.42 8.38 22.83
CA ALA A 114 4.28 8.40 21.91
C ALA A 114 3.43 7.12 22.05
N PRO A 115 2.08 7.22 21.98
CA PRO A 115 1.22 6.08 21.77
C PRO A 115 1.62 5.30 20.50
N SER A 116 1.46 3.97 20.53
CA SER A 116 1.76 3.14 19.36
C SER A 116 0.94 3.59 18.13
N GLY A 117 1.51 3.49 16.97
CA GLY A 117 0.90 3.87 15.70
C GLY A 117 1.11 5.33 15.30
N LEU A 118 1.40 6.26 16.23
CA LEU A 118 1.57 7.67 15.86
C LEU A 118 2.84 7.91 15.03
N ALA A 119 4.00 7.51 15.54
CA ALA A 119 5.27 7.76 14.88
C ALA A 119 5.38 7.01 13.54
N ASP A 120 4.97 5.74 13.53
CA ASP A 120 5.00 4.93 12.31
C ASP A 120 4.01 5.45 11.25
N ASN A 121 2.79 5.87 11.66
CA ASN A 121 1.83 6.48 10.73
C ASN A 121 2.31 7.84 10.21
N LEU A 122 3.10 8.60 10.97
CA LEU A 122 3.75 9.79 10.45
C LEU A 122 4.68 9.45 9.27
N ARG A 123 5.49 8.38 9.38
CA ARG A 123 6.36 7.94 8.27
C ARG A 123 5.58 7.43 7.08
N ARG A 124 4.49 6.67 7.32
CA ARG A 124 3.58 6.26 6.23
C ARG A 124 2.95 7.45 5.54
N ARG A 125 2.50 8.45 6.29
CA ARG A 125 1.98 9.69 5.73
C ARG A 125 3.00 10.41 4.86
N GLU A 126 4.25 10.58 5.33
CA GLU A 126 5.32 11.22 4.55
C GLU A 126 5.55 10.50 3.21
N PHE A 127 5.58 9.17 3.23
CA PHE A 127 5.64 8.37 2.01
C PHE A 127 4.39 8.58 1.15
N ASN A 128 3.20 8.46 1.73
CA ASN A 128 1.93 8.55 1.02
C ASN A 128 1.73 9.91 0.35
N ASP A 129 2.12 11.00 1.02
CA ASP A 129 2.03 12.36 0.46
C ASP A 129 2.92 12.50 -0.78
N LEU A 130 4.15 11.95 -0.76
CA LEU A 130 5.05 11.94 -1.91
C LEU A 130 4.48 11.11 -3.08
N ILE A 131 3.90 9.95 -2.81
CA ILE A 131 3.24 9.10 -3.80
C ILE A 131 1.99 9.80 -4.39
N ARG A 132 1.20 10.48 -3.56
CA ARG A 132 0.05 11.28 -4.01
C ARG A 132 0.46 12.44 -4.92
N ILE A 133 1.54 13.16 -4.57
CA ILE A 133 2.08 14.24 -5.40
C ILE A 133 2.49 13.70 -6.77
N GLN A 134 3.18 12.58 -6.81
CA GLN A 134 3.73 12.04 -8.06
C GLN A 134 2.67 11.39 -8.95
N TYR A 135 1.72 10.65 -8.39
CA TYR A 135 0.79 9.82 -9.17
C TYR A 135 -0.67 10.28 -9.11
N GLY A 136 -1.03 11.20 -8.20
CA GLY A 136 -2.42 11.56 -7.95
C GLY A 136 -3.17 12.12 -9.15
N GLN A 137 -2.50 12.88 -10.02
CA GLN A 137 -3.11 13.47 -11.21
C GLN A 137 -2.99 12.59 -12.47
N SER A 138 -2.20 11.52 -12.40
CA SER A 138 -1.94 10.66 -13.57
C SER A 138 -2.99 9.55 -13.76
N GLY A 139 -3.93 9.38 -12.85
CA GLY A 139 -4.82 8.22 -12.80
C GLY A 139 -4.14 6.92 -12.35
N ARG A 140 -2.85 6.95 -12.04
CA ARG A 140 -2.03 5.80 -11.66
C ARG A 140 -1.86 5.63 -10.15
N LEU A 141 -2.86 6.06 -9.36
CA LEU A 141 -2.82 5.97 -7.89
C LEU A 141 -4.03 5.23 -7.34
N PHE A 142 -3.80 4.14 -6.63
CA PHE A 142 -4.78 3.57 -5.72
C PHE A 142 -4.48 4.04 -4.30
N ASP A 143 -5.24 5.02 -3.81
CA ASP A 143 -5.02 5.63 -2.49
C ASP A 143 -5.64 4.79 -1.38
N LEU A 144 -4.93 3.70 -1.01
CA LEU A 144 -5.34 2.77 0.03
C LEU A 144 -5.47 3.46 1.39
N ALA A 145 -4.51 4.31 1.75
CA ALA A 145 -4.52 5.02 3.03
C ALA A 145 -5.75 5.91 3.21
N LYS A 146 -6.18 6.59 2.14
CA LYS A 146 -7.41 7.39 2.16
C LYS A 146 -8.66 6.54 2.40
N ILE A 147 -8.69 5.33 1.86
CA ILE A 147 -9.80 4.39 2.09
C ILE A 147 -9.77 3.89 3.54
N GLU A 148 -8.60 3.50 4.02
CA GLU A 148 -8.42 2.97 5.37
C GLU A 148 -8.66 4.00 6.48
N SER A 149 -8.46 5.29 6.19
CA SER A 149 -8.64 6.37 7.18
C SER A 149 -10.05 6.97 7.20
N GLN A 150 -10.99 6.48 6.39
CA GLN A 150 -12.36 6.95 6.44
C GLN A 150 -12.94 6.78 7.85
N ASP A 151 -13.50 7.87 8.40
CA ASP A 151 -14.11 7.91 9.73
C ASP A 151 -13.18 7.47 10.89
N SER A 152 -11.85 7.51 10.71
CA SER A 152 -10.88 7.10 11.72
C SER A 152 -10.67 8.10 12.87
N GLY A 153 -11.24 9.30 12.76
CA GLY A 153 -10.99 10.42 13.68
C GLY A 153 -9.75 11.24 13.29
N SER A 154 -9.56 12.35 14.02
CA SER A 154 -8.44 13.26 13.78
C SER A 154 -7.34 13.02 14.82
N TYR A 155 -6.14 12.78 14.34
CA TYR A 155 -4.94 12.62 15.18
C TYR A 155 -3.88 13.61 14.73
N GLU A 156 -3.03 14.02 15.70
CA GLU A 156 -1.90 14.91 15.46
C GLU A 156 -0.66 14.36 16.16
N TYR A 157 0.49 14.45 15.51
CA TYR A 157 1.78 14.09 16.06
C TYR A 157 2.86 15.02 15.50
N GLN A 158 3.68 15.61 16.38
CA GLN A 158 4.71 16.59 16.02
C GLN A 158 4.15 17.77 15.19
N ASN A 159 2.99 18.30 15.60
CA ASN A 159 2.26 19.37 14.92
C ASN A 159 1.87 19.05 13.46
N ARG A 160 1.70 17.78 13.15
CA ARG A 160 1.28 17.30 11.84
C ARG A 160 0.05 16.40 11.97
N PRO A 161 -0.98 16.61 11.16
CA PRO A 161 -2.13 15.71 11.14
C PRO A 161 -1.69 14.31 10.69
N ILE A 162 -2.27 13.27 11.27
CA ILE A 162 -1.93 11.87 11.00
C ILE A 162 -3.16 11.12 10.52
N GLU A 163 -3.04 10.45 9.38
CA GLU A 163 -4.01 9.44 8.93
C GLU A 163 -3.82 8.16 9.73
N THR A 164 -4.90 7.51 10.12
CA THR A 164 -4.89 6.26 10.87
C THR A 164 -5.89 5.28 10.30
N LEU A 165 -5.65 3.98 10.48
CA LEU A 165 -6.62 2.96 10.12
C LEU A 165 -7.89 3.12 10.96
N ASN A 166 -9.06 3.06 10.30
CA ASN A 166 -10.33 3.02 11.00
C ASN A 166 -10.41 1.76 11.88
N PRO A 167 -10.63 1.90 13.21
CA PRO A 167 -10.69 0.76 14.12
C PRO A 167 -11.73 -0.29 13.75
N SER A 168 -12.81 0.10 13.05
CA SER A 168 -13.83 -0.84 12.58
C SER A 168 -13.37 -1.74 11.43
N PHE A 169 -12.25 -1.42 10.78
CA PHE A 169 -11.70 -2.16 9.65
C PHE A 169 -10.67 -3.22 10.04
N THR A 170 -10.33 -3.33 11.32
CA THR A 170 -9.25 -4.20 11.76
C THR A 170 -9.66 -5.11 12.92
N TYR A 171 -8.90 -6.18 13.14
CA TYR A 171 -9.04 -7.08 14.29
C TYR A 171 -7.81 -7.06 15.22
N ASP A 172 -6.69 -6.49 14.77
CA ASP A 172 -5.40 -6.49 15.49
C ASP A 172 -4.63 -5.17 15.34
N ASP A 173 -5.35 -4.06 15.07
CA ASP A 173 -4.83 -2.72 14.87
C ASP A 173 -4.02 -2.49 13.57
N GLY A 174 -3.83 -3.51 12.73
CA GLY A 174 -3.05 -3.40 11.50
C GLY A 174 -3.61 -4.18 10.31
N HIS A 175 -4.03 -5.43 10.50
CA HIS A 175 -4.62 -6.22 9.42
C HIS A 175 -6.11 -5.96 9.29
N LEU A 176 -6.58 -5.90 8.05
CA LEU A 176 -8.00 -5.70 7.78
C LEU A 176 -8.83 -6.93 8.17
N ASN A 177 -9.91 -6.70 8.93
CA ASN A 177 -10.96 -7.69 9.16
C ASN A 177 -11.79 -7.93 7.88
N GLU A 178 -12.80 -8.78 7.94
CA GLU A 178 -13.63 -9.10 6.78
C GLU A 178 -14.32 -7.86 6.20
N TYR A 179 -14.85 -6.98 7.05
CA TYR A 179 -15.50 -5.74 6.62
C TYR A 179 -14.52 -4.81 5.93
N GLY A 180 -13.36 -4.52 6.55
CA GLY A 180 -12.31 -3.68 5.96
C GLY A 180 -11.82 -4.23 4.62
N ARG A 181 -11.58 -5.56 4.53
CA ARG A 181 -11.22 -6.21 3.26
C ARG A 181 -12.28 -6.02 2.18
N LYS A 182 -13.56 -6.16 2.53
CA LYS A 182 -14.67 -5.95 1.59
C LYS A 182 -14.73 -4.52 1.08
N VAL A 183 -14.56 -3.53 1.96
CA VAL A 183 -14.53 -2.11 1.59
C VAL A 183 -13.38 -1.85 0.62
N VAL A 184 -12.15 -2.22 0.99
CA VAL A 184 -10.96 -1.98 0.17
C VAL A 184 -11.04 -2.72 -1.16
N ALA A 185 -11.45 -4.00 -1.17
CA ALA A 185 -11.60 -4.76 -2.40
C ALA A 185 -12.64 -4.15 -3.36
N THR A 186 -13.76 -3.66 -2.81
CA THR A 186 -14.78 -2.98 -3.61
C THR A 186 -14.23 -1.71 -4.27
N GLN A 187 -13.46 -0.92 -3.54
CA GLN A 187 -12.84 0.29 -4.11
C GLN A 187 -11.76 -0.05 -5.13
N LEU A 188 -10.97 -1.10 -4.89
CA LEU A 188 -9.97 -1.57 -5.85
C LEU A 188 -10.62 -2.01 -7.17
N VAL A 189 -11.68 -2.81 -7.12
CA VAL A 189 -12.39 -3.25 -8.32
C VAL A 189 -12.99 -2.07 -9.09
N LYS A 190 -13.60 -1.10 -8.39
CA LYS A 190 -14.11 0.14 -9.02
C LYS A 190 -12.98 0.93 -9.69
N TYR A 191 -11.85 1.06 -9.01
CA TYR A 191 -10.67 1.75 -9.55
C TYR A 191 -10.15 1.04 -10.81
N LEU A 192 -9.96 -0.28 -10.76
CA LEU A 192 -9.49 -1.07 -11.90
C LEU A 192 -10.45 -0.97 -13.10
N ALA A 193 -11.76 -0.96 -12.85
CA ALA A 193 -12.77 -0.81 -13.90
C ALA A 193 -12.78 0.61 -14.52
N SER A 194 -12.24 1.61 -13.84
CA SER A 194 -12.14 2.99 -14.37
C SER A 194 -10.86 3.26 -15.17
N LEU A 195 -9.90 2.31 -15.17
CA LEU A 195 -8.64 2.49 -15.89
C LEU A 195 -8.87 2.44 -17.41
N PRO A 196 -8.21 3.31 -18.19
CA PRO A 196 -8.27 3.30 -19.66
C PRO A 196 -7.39 2.17 -20.22
N LEU A 197 -7.79 0.93 -19.98
CA LEU A 197 -7.09 -0.24 -20.52
C LEU A 197 -7.35 -0.32 -22.03
N LYS A 198 -6.29 -0.60 -22.81
CA LYS A 198 -6.44 -0.84 -24.25
C LYS A 198 -7.12 -2.18 -24.45
N ASN A 199 -8.23 -2.18 -25.18
CA ASN A 199 -8.87 -3.39 -25.69
C ASN A 199 -7.97 -4.06 -26.74
#